data_e455a328fa66c89306aed574a1835b53
#
_entry.id   e455a328fa66c89306aed574a1835b53
#
_cell.length_a   1.000
_cell.length_b   1.000
_cell.length_c   1.000
_cell.angle_alpha   90.00
_cell.angle_beta   90.00
_cell.angle_gamma   90.00
#
_symmetry.space_group_name_H-M   'P 1'
#
loop_
_entity.id
_entity.type
_entity.pdbx_description
1 polymer ?
#
loop_
_entity_poly.entity_id
_entity_poly.type
_entity_poly.pdbx_seq_one_letter_code
_entity_poly.pdbx_strand_id
1 'polypeptide(L)' 'MVKLKELRKAAGLSVQALSEACGVSRRTIEDIEARGDCRISTAYTICKALGCTLDEFYKETPEE' A
#
# COMPACT_ATOMS: atom_id res chain seq x y z
N MET A 1 2.70 7.39 8.15
CA MET A 1 2.11 7.54 6.82
C MET A 1 2.54 6.38 5.95
N VAL A 2 1.62 5.82 5.19
CA VAL A 2 1.96 4.69 4.34
C VAL A 2 2.40 5.18 2.98
N LYS A 3 3.27 4.41 2.34
CA LYS A 3 3.82 4.76 1.04
C LYS A 3 3.23 3.88 -0.05
N LEU A 4 1.95 3.61 0.04
CA LEU A 4 1.30 2.70 -0.89
C LEU A 4 1.41 3.18 -2.33
N LYS A 5 1.14 4.45 -2.56
CA LYS A 5 1.16 4.98 -3.92
C LYS A 5 2.54 4.83 -4.56
N GLU A 6 3.58 5.15 -3.78
CA GLU A 6 4.94 5.06 -4.29
C GLU A 6 5.35 3.62 -4.56
N LEU A 7 5.00 2.72 -3.64
CA LEU A 7 5.33 1.31 -3.81
C LEU A 7 4.57 0.72 -4.99
N ARG A 8 3.31 1.10 -5.14
CA ARG A 8 2.50 0.63 -6.25
C ARG A 8 3.10 1.06 -7.58
N LYS A 9 3.47 2.32 -7.68
CA LYS A 9 4.05 2.83 -8.92
C LYS A 9 5.39 2.20 -9.21
N ALA A 10 6.18 1.98 -8.17
CA ALA A 10 7.47 1.33 -8.35
C ALA A 10 7.31 -0.09 -8.87
N ALA A 11 6.21 -0.74 -8.51
CA ALA A 11 5.91 -2.09 -8.99
C ALA A 11 5.26 -2.08 -10.36
N GLY A 12 4.96 -0.90 -10.91
CA GLY A 12 4.36 -0.80 -12.23
C GLY A 12 2.89 -1.17 -12.25
N LEU A 13 2.19 -1.04 -11.11
CA LEU A 13 0.81 -1.46 -11.02
C LEU A 13 -0.14 -0.27 -10.96
N SER A 14 -1.27 -0.40 -11.67
CA SER A 14 -2.35 0.53 -11.52
C SER A 14 -3.12 0.17 -10.26
N VAL A 15 -4.03 1.05 -9.83
CA VAL A 15 -4.87 0.76 -8.68
C VAL A 15 -5.68 -0.50 -8.94
N GLN A 16 -6.22 -0.64 -10.14
CA GLN A 16 -7.00 -1.83 -10.44
C GLN A 16 -6.15 -3.10 -10.45
N ALA A 17 -4.96 -3.02 -11.01
CA ALA A 17 -4.07 -4.18 -11.03
C ALA A 17 -3.69 -4.60 -9.62
N LEU A 18 -3.40 -3.64 -8.76
CA LEU A 18 -3.07 -3.94 -7.38
C LEU A 18 -4.27 -4.54 -6.66
N SER A 19 -5.45 -3.98 -6.90
CA SER A 19 -6.68 -4.50 -6.31
C SER A 19 -6.85 -5.97 -6.64
N GLU A 20 -6.64 -6.32 -7.90
CA GLU A 20 -6.78 -7.71 -8.32
C GLU A 20 -5.70 -8.60 -7.72
N ALA A 21 -4.51 -8.07 -7.58
CA ALA A 21 -3.41 -8.85 -7.05
C ALA A 21 -3.53 -9.12 -5.56
N CYS A 22 -4.04 -8.16 -4.80
CA CYS A 22 -4.08 -8.30 -3.35
C CYS A 22 -5.48 -8.63 -2.80
N GLY A 23 -6.49 -8.53 -3.63
CA GLY A 23 -7.86 -8.84 -3.18
C GLY A 23 -8.50 -7.72 -2.38
N VAL A 24 -7.88 -6.56 -2.33
CA VAL A 24 -8.43 -5.38 -1.64
C VAL A 24 -9.13 -4.54 -2.70
N SER A 25 -10.34 -4.04 -2.39
CA SER A 25 -11.09 -3.30 -3.38
C SER A 25 -10.36 -2.04 -3.80
N ARG A 26 -10.63 -1.61 -5.03
CA ARG A 26 -10.03 -0.42 -5.58
C ARG A 26 -10.31 0.80 -4.72
N ARG A 27 -11.55 0.89 -4.26
CA ARG A 27 -11.96 2.00 -3.43
C ARG A 27 -11.15 2.05 -2.14
N THR A 28 -10.90 0.89 -1.55
CA THR A 28 -10.11 0.83 -0.34
C THR A 28 -8.68 1.29 -0.59
N ILE A 29 -8.12 0.86 -1.72
CA ILE A 29 -6.76 1.28 -2.07
C ILE A 29 -6.70 2.79 -2.27
N GLU A 30 -7.66 3.35 -2.98
CA GLU A 30 -7.70 4.79 -3.20
C GLU A 30 -7.86 5.55 -1.90
N ASP A 31 -8.66 5.01 -0.99
CA ASP A 31 -8.87 5.62 0.30
C ASP A 31 -7.59 5.61 1.12
N ILE A 32 -6.87 4.50 1.10
CA ILE A 32 -5.60 4.40 1.81
C ILE A 32 -4.60 5.41 1.26
N GLU A 33 -4.54 5.53 -0.05
CA GLU A 33 -3.60 6.48 -0.66
C GLU A 33 -3.96 7.91 -0.30
N ALA A 34 -5.25 8.20 -0.21
CA ALA A 34 -5.70 9.55 0.13
C ALA A 34 -5.46 9.86 1.60
N ARG A 35 -5.70 8.90 2.48
CA ARG A 35 -5.55 9.12 3.91
C ARG A 35 -4.13 8.93 4.39
N GLY A 36 -3.40 8.06 3.74
CA GLY A 36 -2.05 7.73 4.18
C GLY A 36 -2.04 6.80 5.37
N ASP A 37 -3.10 6.01 5.55
CA ASP A 37 -3.20 5.13 6.71
C ASP A 37 -4.13 3.97 6.39
N CYS A 38 -3.94 2.85 7.10
CA CYS A 38 -4.81 1.70 6.93
C CYS A 38 -4.56 0.74 8.10
N ARG A 39 -5.39 -0.30 8.16
CA ARG A 39 -5.22 -1.32 9.18
C ARG A 39 -4.00 -2.17 8.88
N ILE A 40 -3.40 -2.69 9.93
CA ILE A 40 -2.24 -3.56 9.79
C ILE A 40 -2.56 -4.79 8.94
N SER A 41 -3.73 -5.39 9.14
CA SER A 41 -4.08 -6.58 8.36
C SER A 41 -4.18 -6.24 6.87
N THR A 42 -4.74 -5.10 6.53
CA THR A 42 -4.83 -4.66 5.14
C THR A 42 -3.44 -4.37 4.60
N ALA A 43 -2.61 -3.71 5.40
CA ALA A 43 -1.25 -3.41 5.00
C ALA A 43 -0.47 -4.69 4.71
N TYR A 44 -0.61 -5.68 5.55
CA TYR A 44 0.08 -6.95 5.37
C TYR A 44 -0.32 -7.60 4.04
N THR A 45 -1.63 -7.62 3.76
CA THR A 45 -2.13 -8.19 2.53
C THR A 45 -1.56 -7.48 1.31
N ILE A 46 -1.54 -6.16 1.36
CA ILE A 46 -1.01 -5.38 0.24
C ILE A 46 0.49 -5.59 0.10
N CYS A 47 1.21 -5.63 1.21
CA CYS A 47 2.64 -5.82 1.16
C CYS A 47 3.01 -7.16 0.55
N LYS A 48 2.24 -8.20 0.84
CA LYS A 48 2.50 -9.50 0.24
C LYS A 48 2.35 -9.44 -1.28
N ALA A 49 1.35 -8.71 -1.74
CA ALA A 49 1.13 -8.59 -3.18
C ALA A 49 2.22 -7.77 -3.85
N LEU A 50 2.74 -6.77 -3.16
CA LEU A 50 3.78 -5.91 -3.71
C LEU A 50 5.18 -6.45 -3.50
N GLY A 51 5.32 -7.43 -2.62
CA GLY A 51 6.64 -7.97 -2.33
C GLY A 51 7.48 -7.05 -1.47
N CYS A 52 6.84 -6.23 -0.64
CA CYS A 52 7.57 -5.33 0.24
C CYS A 52 7.31 -5.69 1.70
N THR A 53 8.06 -5.09 2.59
CA THR A 53 7.89 -5.32 4.02
C THR A 53 6.97 -4.25 4.60
N LEU A 54 6.46 -4.54 5.80
CA LEU A 54 5.66 -3.54 6.50
C LEU A 54 6.48 -2.31 6.83
N ASP A 55 7.77 -2.48 7.09
CA ASP A 55 8.65 -1.35 7.33
C ASP A 55 8.67 -0.41 6.14
N GLU A 56 8.76 -0.97 4.94
CA GLU A 56 8.76 -0.16 3.73
C GLU A 56 7.42 0.51 3.53
N PHE A 57 6.35 -0.21 3.85
CA PHE A 57 5.01 0.29 3.65
C PHE A 57 4.71 1.46 4.59
N TYR A 58 5.13 1.33 5.85
CA TYR A 58 4.89 2.34 6.87
C TYR A 58 6.11 3.22 7.10
N LYS A 59 6.86 3.43 6.08
CA LYS A 59 8.07 4.21 6.28
C LYS A 59 7.73 5.56 6.85
N GLU A 60 8.33 5.86 8.00
CA GLU A 60 8.05 7.09 8.65
C GLU A 60 9.08 8.10 8.33
N THR A 61 8.70 9.33 8.46
CA THR A 61 9.67 10.40 8.35
C THR A 61 10.59 10.30 9.51
N PRO A 62 11.81 10.21 9.28
CA PRO A 62 12.76 10.13 10.36
C PRO A 62 12.64 11.36 11.19
N GLU A 63 12.60 11.47 12.03
CA GLU A 63 12.44 12.45 12.71
C GLU A 63 13.40 12.78 13.25
N GLU A 64 13.75 12.57 13.24
CA GLU A 64 14.47 12.44 13.59
C GLU A 64 14.93 12.61 13.44
#